data_9ad1e962b50c473ed3de02ad187675e9
#
_entry.id   9ad1e962b50c473ed3de02ad187675e9
#
_cell.length_a   1.000
_cell.length_b   1.000
_cell.length_c   1.000
_cell.angle_alpha   90.00
_cell.angle_beta   90.00
_cell.angle_gamma   90.00
#
_symmetry.space_group_name_H-M   'P 1'
#
loop_
_entity.id
_entity.type
_entity.pdbx_description
1 polymer ?
#
loop_
_entity_poly.entity_id
_entity_poly.type
_entity_poly.pdbx_seq_one_letter_code
_entity_poly.pdbx_strand_id
1 'polypeptide(L)'
;MTLVHLVGVSRPAPWKEAQFRAVDLASVKASLEAAGRAGVRRMVYVSVAHPAPVMGAYIRVRCECEELIRSSGLTATILRPWYVLGPGHRWPAPLIPIYRLLEWLPSTREAAARLGLVTRAQMTAALAWAVEHPAAEIRILDVPGIRRAAQC
;
A
#
# COMPACT_ATOMS: atom_id res chain seq x y z
N MET A 1 -2.77 -0.90 21.26
CA MET A 1 -2.61 -2.03 20.30
C MET A 1 -2.85 -1.52 18.89
N THR A 2 -2.08 -1.98 17.91
CA THR A 2 -2.21 -1.61 16.49
C THR A 2 -2.41 -2.88 15.66
N LEU A 3 -3.44 -2.89 14.81
CA LEU A 3 -3.67 -3.96 13.83
C LEU A 3 -2.83 -3.68 12.60
N VAL A 4 -2.01 -4.64 12.17
CA VAL A 4 -1.24 -4.55 10.92
C VAL A 4 -1.84 -5.52 9.91
N HIS A 5 -2.37 -5.00 8.81
CA HIS A 5 -3.03 -5.80 7.77
C HIS A 5 -2.20 -5.83 6.50
N LEU A 6 -1.66 -7.01 6.19
CA LEU A 6 -0.80 -7.26 5.03
C LEU A 6 -1.41 -8.31 4.06
N VAL A 7 -2.66 -8.71 4.29
CA VAL A 7 -3.32 -9.73 3.48
C VAL A 7 -3.65 -9.18 2.10
N GLY A 8 -3.42 -10.01 1.09
CA GLY A 8 -3.76 -9.68 -0.29
C GLY A 8 -3.43 -10.83 -1.23
N VAL A 9 -4.00 -10.78 -2.42
CA VAL A 9 -3.74 -11.77 -3.48
C VAL A 9 -2.29 -11.69 -3.92
N SER A 10 -1.60 -12.82 -3.84
CA SER A 10 -0.25 -12.94 -4.38
C SER A 10 -0.28 -12.91 -5.91
N ARG A 11 0.68 -12.21 -6.54
CA ARG A 11 0.79 -12.05 -7.99
C ARG A 11 -0.52 -11.52 -8.60
N PRO A 12 -0.91 -10.28 -8.27
CA PRO A 12 -2.12 -9.67 -8.84
C PRO A 12 -2.03 -9.62 -10.36
N ALA A 13 -3.16 -9.85 -11.03
CA ALA A 13 -3.27 -9.82 -12.49
C ALA A 13 -4.64 -9.24 -12.88
N PRO A 14 -4.79 -8.55 -14.03
CA PRO A 14 -6.01 -7.82 -14.40
C PRO A 14 -7.30 -8.65 -14.37
N TRP A 15 -7.20 -9.95 -14.64
CA TRP A 15 -8.34 -10.89 -14.70
C TRP A 15 -8.75 -11.48 -13.35
N LYS A 16 -8.09 -11.13 -12.24
CA LYS A 16 -8.32 -11.72 -10.91
C LYS A 16 -9.30 -10.92 -10.03
N GLU A 17 -10.21 -10.14 -10.62
CA GLU A 17 -11.10 -9.27 -9.85
C GLU A 17 -11.91 -10.01 -8.78
N ALA A 18 -12.50 -11.16 -9.14
CA ALA A 18 -13.24 -11.99 -8.19
C ALA A 18 -12.36 -12.45 -7.01
N GLN A 19 -11.09 -12.75 -7.26
CA GLN A 19 -10.13 -13.15 -6.24
C GLN A 19 -9.74 -11.97 -5.34
N PHE A 20 -9.61 -10.76 -5.88
CA PHE A 20 -9.38 -9.55 -5.09
C PHE A 20 -10.54 -9.28 -4.13
N ARG A 21 -11.78 -9.44 -4.57
CA ARG A 21 -12.95 -9.30 -3.70
C ARG A 21 -13.01 -10.39 -2.63
N ALA A 22 -12.76 -11.64 -3.01
CA ALA A 22 -12.83 -12.78 -2.10
C ALA A 22 -11.71 -12.78 -1.04
N VAL A 23 -10.55 -12.22 -1.34
CA VAL A 23 -9.40 -12.21 -0.42
C VAL A 23 -9.18 -10.83 0.17
N ASP A 24 -8.89 -9.81 -0.66
CA ASP A 24 -8.48 -8.48 -0.18
C ASP A 24 -9.64 -7.79 0.54
N LEU A 25 -10.80 -7.68 -0.09
CA LEU A 25 -11.95 -7.00 0.50
C LEU A 25 -12.53 -7.76 1.70
N ALA A 26 -12.68 -9.08 1.57
CA ALA A 26 -13.22 -9.90 2.65
C ALA A 26 -12.33 -9.90 3.89
N SER A 27 -10.99 -9.96 3.71
CA SER A 27 -10.05 -9.92 4.83
C SER A 27 -10.03 -8.56 5.54
N VAL A 28 -10.18 -7.45 4.80
CA VAL A 28 -10.29 -6.13 5.44
C VAL A 28 -11.57 -6.03 6.26
N LYS A 29 -12.73 -6.45 5.73
CA LYS A 29 -13.99 -6.48 6.47
C LYS A 29 -13.88 -7.29 7.77
N ALA A 30 -13.38 -8.52 7.69
CA ALA A 30 -13.17 -9.38 8.85
C ALA A 30 -12.19 -8.76 9.88
N SER A 31 -11.13 -8.09 9.40
CA SER A 31 -10.16 -7.41 10.26
C SER A 31 -10.76 -6.21 10.99
N LEU A 32 -11.61 -5.42 10.32
CA LEU A 32 -12.30 -4.28 10.92
C LEU A 32 -13.31 -4.74 11.99
N GLU A 33 -14.07 -5.80 11.72
CA GLU A 33 -14.96 -6.41 12.71
C GLU A 33 -14.19 -6.93 13.92
N ALA A 34 -13.09 -7.64 13.70
CA ALA A 34 -12.25 -8.14 14.78
C ALA A 34 -11.63 -6.99 15.61
N ALA A 35 -11.17 -5.93 14.95
CA ALA A 35 -10.67 -4.73 15.61
C ALA A 35 -11.74 -4.08 16.49
N GLY A 36 -12.97 -3.95 15.98
CA GLY A 36 -14.11 -3.42 16.74
C GLY A 36 -14.41 -4.25 18.00
N ARG A 37 -14.49 -5.57 17.87
CA ARG A 37 -14.72 -6.48 19.01
C ARG A 37 -13.58 -6.44 20.04
N ALA A 38 -12.34 -6.24 19.59
CA ALA A 38 -11.16 -6.20 20.45
C ALA A 38 -10.82 -4.80 20.99
N GLY A 39 -11.61 -3.77 20.68
CA GLY A 39 -11.34 -2.39 21.09
C GLY A 39 -10.05 -1.80 20.48
N VAL A 40 -9.56 -2.36 19.37
CA VAL A 40 -8.39 -1.84 18.64
C VAL A 40 -8.81 -0.59 17.88
N ARG A 41 -8.07 0.51 18.05
CA ARG A 41 -8.37 1.81 17.43
C ARG A 41 -7.36 2.25 16.38
N ARG A 42 -6.30 1.49 16.17
CA ARG A 42 -5.21 1.85 15.26
C ARG A 42 -4.97 0.77 14.22
N MET A 43 -4.77 1.17 12.96
CA MET A 43 -4.51 0.23 11.88
C MET A 43 -3.33 0.69 11.01
N VAL A 44 -2.52 -0.24 10.57
CA VAL A 44 -1.56 -0.06 9.48
C VAL A 44 -1.99 -0.98 8.34
N TYR A 45 -2.25 -0.41 7.17
CA TYR A 45 -2.76 -1.11 6.01
C TYR A 45 -1.85 -0.94 4.80
N VAL A 46 -1.56 -2.04 4.11
CA VAL A 46 -0.85 -1.99 2.83
C VAL A 46 -1.86 -2.01 1.70
N SER A 47 -1.93 -0.91 0.96
CA SER A 47 -2.76 -0.72 -0.22
C SER A 47 -1.90 -0.84 -1.50
N VAL A 48 -2.22 -0.06 -2.52
CA VAL A 48 -1.48 0.05 -3.78
C VAL A 48 -1.43 1.50 -4.22
N ALA A 49 -0.35 1.89 -4.90
CA ALA A 49 -0.26 3.22 -5.49
C ALA A 49 -1.33 3.43 -6.56
N HIS A 50 -2.01 4.56 -6.50
CA HIS A 50 -3.02 4.97 -7.47
C HIS A 50 -3.12 6.52 -7.56
N PRO A 51 -3.60 7.05 -8.69
CA PRO A 51 -4.00 6.36 -9.91
C PRO A 51 -2.82 5.75 -10.66
N ALA A 52 -3.08 4.67 -11.41
CA ALA A 52 -2.11 4.05 -12.29
C ALA A 52 -2.80 3.58 -13.59
N PRO A 53 -2.08 3.52 -14.72
CA PRO A 53 -2.66 3.22 -16.02
C PRO A 53 -3.04 1.74 -16.21
N VAL A 54 -2.61 0.88 -15.30
CA VAL A 54 -2.82 -0.57 -15.36
C VAL A 54 -3.40 -1.08 -14.05
N MET A 55 -3.87 -2.32 -14.01
CA MET A 55 -4.41 -2.97 -12.81
C MET A 55 -5.68 -2.30 -12.24
N GLY A 56 -6.53 -1.73 -13.09
CA GLY A 56 -7.71 -0.99 -12.67
C GLY A 56 -8.64 -1.75 -11.72
N ALA A 57 -8.90 -3.04 -11.96
CA ALA A 57 -9.72 -3.88 -11.08
C ALA A 57 -9.11 -4.03 -9.67
N TYR A 58 -7.80 -4.27 -9.60
CA TYR A 58 -7.08 -4.36 -8.33
C TYR A 58 -7.13 -3.04 -7.56
N ILE A 59 -6.86 -1.92 -8.25
CA ILE A 59 -6.90 -0.58 -7.67
C ILE A 59 -8.31 -0.27 -7.13
N ARG A 60 -9.38 -0.55 -7.88
CA ARG A 60 -10.77 -0.34 -7.41
C ARG A 60 -11.04 -1.06 -6.10
N VAL A 61 -10.68 -2.33 -5.99
CA VAL A 61 -10.88 -3.10 -4.76
C VAL A 61 -10.05 -2.55 -3.60
N ARG A 62 -8.80 -2.13 -3.85
CA ARG A 62 -7.96 -1.50 -2.82
C ARG A 62 -8.51 -0.14 -2.37
N CYS A 63 -9.05 0.67 -3.28
CA CYS A 63 -9.74 1.92 -2.94
C CYS A 63 -10.99 1.65 -2.09
N GLU A 64 -11.78 0.62 -2.42
CA GLU A 64 -12.93 0.20 -1.62
C GLU A 64 -12.51 -0.23 -0.20
N CYS A 65 -11.40 -0.95 -0.07
CA CYS A 65 -10.82 -1.29 1.23
C CYS A 65 -10.41 -0.04 2.04
N GLU A 66 -9.75 0.92 1.38
CA GLU A 66 -9.37 2.18 2.04
C GLU A 66 -10.58 2.97 2.52
N GLU A 67 -11.67 2.99 1.75
CA GLU A 67 -12.90 3.67 2.12
C GLU A 67 -13.57 3.00 3.33
N LEU A 68 -13.59 1.68 3.38
CA LEU A 68 -14.06 0.95 4.57
C LEU A 68 -13.23 1.28 5.81
N ILE A 69 -11.91 1.43 5.67
CA ILE A 69 -11.03 1.82 6.78
C ILE A 69 -11.34 3.25 7.22
N ARG A 70 -11.52 4.19 6.28
CA ARG A 70 -11.88 5.59 6.62
C ARG A 70 -13.22 5.68 7.35
N SER A 71 -14.22 4.95 6.89
CA SER A 71 -15.56 4.95 7.48
C SER A 71 -15.66 4.16 8.79
N SER A 72 -14.64 3.37 9.15
CA SER A 72 -14.65 2.56 10.37
C SER A 72 -14.43 3.33 11.67
N GLY A 73 -13.99 4.59 11.59
CA GLY A 73 -13.60 5.40 12.75
C GLY A 73 -12.24 5.03 13.36
N LEU A 74 -11.49 4.12 12.75
CA LEU A 74 -10.12 3.83 13.15
C LEU A 74 -9.16 4.93 12.67
N THR A 75 -8.12 5.21 13.46
CA THR A 75 -6.97 5.94 12.94
C THR A 75 -6.08 4.96 12.17
N ALA A 76 -5.60 5.36 10.99
CA ALA A 76 -4.83 4.43 10.17
C ALA A 76 -3.67 5.08 9.42
N THR A 77 -2.59 4.33 9.25
CA THR A 77 -1.55 4.63 8.27
C THR A 77 -1.70 3.67 7.10
N ILE A 78 -1.97 4.22 5.91
CA ILE A 78 -2.16 3.48 4.66
C ILE A 78 -0.91 3.63 3.82
N LEU A 79 -0.18 2.55 3.59
CA LEU A 79 0.98 2.52 2.72
C LEU A 79 0.55 2.14 1.30
N ARG A 80 0.94 2.94 0.31
CA ARG A 80 0.61 2.74 -1.11
C ARG A 80 1.87 2.44 -1.93
N PRO A 81 2.50 1.26 -1.78
CA PRO A 81 3.57 0.85 -2.69
C PRO A 81 3.01 0.57 -4.07
N TRP A 82 3.81 0.80 -5.13
CA TRP A 82 3.48 0.31 -6.46
C TRP A 82 4.05 -1.09 -6.66
N TYR A 83 5.36 -1.21 -6.55
CA TYR A 83 6.05 -2.48 -6.68
C TYR A 83 7.11 -2.64 -5.59
N VAL A 84 7.09 -3.80 -4.91
CA VAL A 84 8.07 -4.12 -3.87
C VAL A 84 9.08 -5.11 -4.43
N LEU A 85 10.33 -4.65 -4.53
CA LEU A 85 11.47 -5.49 -4.96
C LEU A 85 11.89 -6.44 -3.83
N GLY A 86 11.95 -7.73 -4.14
CA GLY A 86 12.39 -8.75 -3.21
C GLY A 86 13.04 -9.95 -3.89
N PRO A 87 13.59 -10.91 -3.14
CA PRO A 87 14.08 -12.16 -3.70
C PRO A 87 12.98 -12.87 -4.49
N GLY A 88 13.28 -13.27 -5.74
CA GLY A 88 12.30 -13.88 -6.64
C GLY A 88 11.42 -12.91 -7.44
N HIS A 89 11.47 -11.58 -7.17
CA HIS A 89 10.70 -10.54 -7.87
C HIS A 89 11.63 -9.42 -8.34
N ARG A 90 12.65 -9.77 -9.15
CA ARG A 90 13.68 -8.81 -9.63
C ARG A 90 13.46 -8.40 -11.10
N TRP A 91 12.43 -8.90 -11.77
CA TRP A 91 12.17 -8.61 -13.17
C TRP A 91 11.98 -7.12 -13.49
N PRO A 92 11.47 -6.25 -12.59
CA PRO A 92 11.41 -4.82 -12.87
C PRO A 92 12.73 -4.08 -12.61
N ALA A 93 13.77 -4.75 -12.10
CA ALA A 93 15.06 -4.11 -11.85
C ALA A 93 15.65 -3.40 -13.09
N PRO A 94 15.51 -3.93 -14.33
CA PRO A 94 15.94 -3.24 -15.56
C PRO A 94 15.16 -1.95 -15.85
N LEU A 95 13.98 -1.76 -15.23
CA LEU A 95 13.17 -0.56 -15.40
C LEU A 95 13.58 0.59 -14.46
N ILE A 96 14.44 0.33 -13.47
CA ILE A 96 14.93 1.34 -12.53
C ILE A 96 15.52 2.57 -13.23
N PRO A 97 16.42 2.42 -14.21
CA PRO A 97 16.98 3.59 -14.91
C PRO A 97 15.92 4.36 -15.70
N ILE A 98 14.91 3.67 -16.24
CA ILE A 98 13.80 4.30 -16.96
C ILE A 98 12.95 5.11 -15.98
N TYR A 99 12.61 4.58 -14.81
CA TYR A 99 11.87 5.31 -13.77
C TYR A 99 12.65 6.53 -13.28
N ARG A 100 13.98 6.41 -13.08
CA ARG A 100 14.84 7.54 -12.72
C ARG A 100 14.87 8.62 -13.79
N LEU A 101 14.91 8.24 -15.06
CA LEU A 101 14.85 9.18 -16.17
C LEU A 101 13.50 9.91 -16.22
N LEU A 102 12.39 9.20 -16.00
CA LEU A 102 11.04 9.77 -15.97
C LEU A 102 10.82 10.69 -14.74
N GLU A 103 11.50 10.43 -13.62
CA GLU A 103 11.51 11.32 -12.45
C GLU A 103 12.21 12.67 -12.74
N TRP A 104 13.07 12.73 -13.76
CA TRP A 104 13.76 13.94 -14.19
C TRP A 104 12.92 14.86 -15.10
N LEU A 105 11.91 14.31 -15.79
CA LEU A 105 11.03 15.09 -16.65
C LEU A 105 9.90 15.73 -15.82
N PRO A 106 9.73 17.06 -15.85
CA PRO A 106 8.72 17.74 -15.02
C PRO A 106 7.29 17.23 -15.21
N SER A 107 6.92 16.86 -16.44
CA SER A 107 5.57 16.39 -16.79
C SER A 107 5.24 14.96 -16.29
N THR A 108 6.25 14.15 -15.98
CA THR A 108 6.08 12.74 -15.56
C THR A 108 6.57 12.49 -14.14
N ARG A 109 7.24 13.47 -13.53
CA ARG A 109 7.93 13.35 -12.24
C ARG A 109 7.02 12.84 -11.11
N GLU A 110 5.83 13.40 -10.97
CA GLU A 110 4.90 12.98 -9.92
C GLU A 110 4.38 11.55 -10.13
N ALA A 111 4.03 11.20 -11.36
CA ALA A 111 3.59 9.86 -11.71
C ALA A 111 4.71 8.84 -11.53
N ALA A 112 5.93 9.15 -11.98
CA ALA A 112 7.11 8.30 -11.82
C ALA A 112 7.49 8.13 -10.35
N ALA A 113 7.44 9.18 -9.55
CA ALA A 113 7.69 9.10 -8.10
C ALA A 113 6.64 8.23 -7.41
N ARG A 114 5.35 8.41 -7.72
CA ARG A 114 4.24 7.63 -7.16
C ARG A 114 4.30 6.16 -7.55
N LEU A 115 4.65 5.84 -8.78
CA LEU A 115 4.76 4.47 -9.32
C LEU A 115 6.18 3.91 -9.20
N GLY A 116 7.03 4.54 -8.41
CA GLY A 116 8.39 4.10 -8.17
C GLY A 116 8.49 2.76 -7.45
N LEU A 117 9.69 2.21 -7.46
CA LEU A 117 10.00 0.94 -6.82
C LEU A 117 10.36 1.14 -5.34
N VAL A 118 9.91 0.23 -4.49
CA VAL A 118 10.26 0.16 -3.08
C VAL A 118 10.96 -1.15 -2.81
N THR A 119 12.04 -1.15 -2.04
CA THR A 119 12.68 -2.40 -1.63
C THR A 119 11.92 -3.03 -0.46
N ARG A 120 12.08 -4.34 -0.29
CA ARG A 120 11.49 -5.04 0.86
C ARG A 120 11.98 -4.45 2.18
N ALA A 121 13.26 -4.09 2.29
CA ALA A 121 13.83 -3.45 3.47
C ALA A 121 13.14 -2.10 3.77
N GLN A 122 12.97 -1.25 2.76
CA GLN A 122 12.24 0.02 2.90
C GLN A 122 10.79 -0.21 3.33
N MET A 123 10.12 -1.20 2.74
CA MET A 123 8.74 -1.51 3.11
C MET A 123 8.63 -1.98 4.56
N THR A 124 9.53 -2.86 5.00
CA THR A 124 9.56 -3.36 6.38
C THR A 124 9.85 -2.24 7.38
N ALA A 125 10.84 -1.39 7.10
CA ALA A 125 11.17 -0.24 7.94
C ALA A 125 10.00 0.77 8.04
N ALA A 126 9.35 1.07 6.91
CA ALA A 126 8.19 1.96 6.91
C ALA A 126 6.98 1.38 7.66
N LEU A 127 6.79 0.06 7.63
CA LEU A 127 5.75 -0.61 8.44
C LEU A 127 6.05 -0.50 9.94
N ALA A 128 7.29 -0.76 10.35
CA ALA A 128 7.72 -0.60 11.74
C ALA A 128 7.53 0.86 12.19
N TRP A 129 8.02 1.80 11.41
CA TRP A 129 7.84 3.23 11.66
C TRP A 129 6.36 3.62 11.81
N ALA A 130 5.47 3.11 10.96
CA ALA A 130 4.05 3.40 11.03
C ALA A 130 3.37 2.86 12.30
N VAL A 131 3.86 1.75 12.85
CA VAL A 131 3.40 1.19 14.12
C VAL A 131 3.87 2.05 15.31
N GLU A 132 5.13 2.50 15.27
CA GLU A 132 5.76 3.31 16.32
C GLU A 132 5.26 4.76 16.33
N HIS A 133 4.85 5.27 15.15
CA HIS A 133 4.37 6.65 14.96
C HIS A 133 2.90 6.64 14.49
N PRO A 134 1.95 6.30 15.37
CA PRO A 134 0.55 6.22 15.00
C PRO A 134 0.03 7.56 14.46
N ALA A 135 -0.83 7.48 13.47
CA ALA A 135 -1.51 8.64 12.91
C ALA A 135 -2.61 9.13 13.88
N ALA A 136 -2.85 10.44 13.89
CA ALA A 136 -3.98 11.01 14.62
C ALA A 136 -5.33 10.73 13.92
N GLU A 137 -5.30 10.66 12.58
CA GLU A 137 -6.44 10.35 11.71
C GLU A 137 -6.02 9.33 10.64
N ILE A 138 -6.32 9.60 9.37
CA ILE A 138 -5.85 8.81 8.24
C ILE A 138 -4.59 9.43 7.66
N ARG A 139 -3.48 8.70 7.71
CA ARG A 139 -2.21 9.07 7.08
C ARG A 139 -1.97 8.19 5.87
N ILE A 140 -1.60 8.80 4.74
CA ILE A 140 -1.22 8.08 3.53
C ILE A 140 0.28 8.21 3.34
N LEU A 141 0.96 7.10 3.15
CA LEU A 141 2.34 7.03 2.72
C LEU A 141 2.39 6.48 1.29
N ASP A 142 2.58 7.38 0.33
CA ASP A 142 2.92 7.03 -1.05
C ASP A 142 4.37 6.51 -1.15
N VAL A 143 4.84 6.17 -2.33
CA VAL A 143 6.20 5.66 -2.52
C VAL A 143 7.28 6.60 -1.96
N PRO A 144 7.26 7.93 -2.23
CA PRO A 144 8.15 8.88 -1.57
C PRO A 144 8.02 8.88 -0.04
N GLY A 145 6.79 8.81 0.49
CA GLY A 145 6.52 8.74 1.92
C GLY A 145 7.07 7.48 2.56
N ILE A 146 6.89 6.32 1.93
CA ILE A 146 7.45 5.03 2.36
C ILE A 146 8.98 5.10 2.41
N ARG A 147 9.62 5.66 1.37
CA ARG A 147 11.08 5.81 1.32
C ARG A 147 11.61 6.71 2.43
N ARG A 148 10.91 7.82 2.75
CA ARG A 148 11.28 8.73 3.87
C ARG A 148 11.12 8.04 5.22
N ALA A 149 9.96 7.41 5.46
CA ALA A 149 9.70 6.70 6.71
C ALA A 149 10.71 5.56 6.97
N ALA A 150 11.29 4.99 5.91
CA ALA A 150 12.33 3.96 6.02
C ALA A 150 13.71 4.50 6.39
N GLN A 151 13.90 5.81 6.45
CA GLN A 151 15.19 6.48 6.77
C GLN A 151 15.20 7.06 8.19
N CYS A 152 14.05 7.10 8.83
CA CYS A 152 13.87 7.53 10.21
C CYS A 152 14.05 6.39 11.20
#